data_37ee405cc491df7a6cc9d1403fe29447
#
_entry.id   37ee405cc491df7a6cc9d1403fe29447
#
_cell.length_a   1.000
_cell.length_b   1.000
_cell.length_c   1.000
_cell.angle_alpha   90.00
_cell.angle_beta   90.00
_cell.angle_gamma   90.00
#
_symmetry.space_group_name_H-M   'P 1'
#
loop_
_entity.id
_entity.type
_entity.pdbx_description
1 polymer ?
#
loop_
_entity_poly.entity_id
_entity_poly.type
_entity_poly.pdbx_seq_one_letter_code
_entity_poly.pdbx_strand_id
1 'polypeptide(L)'
;MNNKYLNPPLVTASCEVRVSRDESTKWNKVYVGELYTALKKDYPNNEDITSVEGQFVPEQSKYDVVKFPETKFYSENNSLLISDTRIKVICNAPYSGWQIFGEKVNQAIREYQKITKPKAIEDIALIYTNKISISATEKKVLHEKDYFN
;
A
#
# COMPACT_ATOMS: atom_id res chain seq x y z
N MET A 1 1.80 0.49 -29.62
CA MET A 1 1.87 1.94 -29.37
C MET A 1 1.97 2.16 -27.87
N ASN A 2 3.08 2.74 -27.41
CA ASN A 2 3.20 3.11 -25.99
C ASN A 2 2.44 4.41 -25.74
N ASN A 3 1.16 4.33 -25.45
CA ASN A 3 0.38 5.49 -24.99
C ASN A 3 0.75 5.79 -23.53
N LYS A 4 1.95 6.31 -23.30
CA LYS A 4 2.28 6.92 -22.02
C LYS A 4 1.65 8.31 -22.01
N TYR A 5 0.68 8.50 -21.11
CA TYR A 5 0.19 9.84 -20.81
C TYR A 5 1.38 10.70 -20.34
N LEU A 6 1.52 11.91 -20.90
CA LEU A 6 2.56 12.86 -20.49
C LEU A 6 2.43 13.24 -19.00
N ASN A 7 1.19 13.30 -18.50
CA ASN A 7 0.87 13.52 -17.09
C ASN A 7 -0.17 12.48 -16.65
N PRO A 8 0.26 11.30 -16.22
CA PRO A 8 -0.68 10.29 -15.75
C PRO A 8 -1.43 10.80 -14.50
N PRO A 9 -2.76 10.57 -14.42
CA PRO A 9 -3.55 11.00 -13.27
C PRO A 9 -3.24 10.21 -12.00
N LEU A 10 -2.36 9.22 -12.07
CA LEU A 10 -2.00 8.34 -10.97
C LEU A 10 -1.26 9.12 -9.87
N VAL A 11 -1.85 9.15 -8.70
CA VAL A 11 -1.30 9.79 -7.49
C VAL A 11 -0.55 8.78 -6.65
N THR A 12 -1.11 7.57 -6.51
CA THR A 12 -0.54 6.53 -5.65
C THR A 12 -0.82 5.15 -6.25
N ALA A 13 0.20 4.30 -6.25
CA ALA A 13 0.06 2.87 -6.44
C ALA A 13 0.42 2.15 -5.14
N SER A 14 -0.37 1.19 -4.71
CA SER A 14 -0.04 0.38 -3.53
C SER A 14 -0.35 -1.09 -3.75
N CYS A 15 0.46 -1.94 -3.14
CA CYS A 15 0.23 -3.38 -3.04
C CYS A 15 0.21 -3.77 -1.57
N GLU A 16 -0.91 -4.31 -1.12
CA GLU A 16 -1.11 -4.81 0.23
C GLU A 16 -1.18 -6.33 0.21
N VAL A 17 -0.45 -6.97 1.10
CA VAL A 17 -0.48 -8.42 1.31
C VAL A 17 -0.86 -8.68 2.74
N ARG A 18 -1.94 -9.43 2.95
CA ARG A 18 -2.39 -9.91 4.26
C ARG A 18 -1.90 -11.32 4.48
N VAL A 19 -1.51 -11.58 5.72
CA VAL A 19 -0.95 -12.87 6.12
C VAL A 19 -1.61 -13.36 7.40
N SER A 20 -1.68 -14.69 7.54
CA SER A 20 -2.00 -15.33 8.82
C SER A 20 -0.72 -15.80 9.53
N ARG A 21 -0.84 -15.97 10.84
CA ARG A 21 0.21 -16.49 11.71
C ARG A 21 -0.30 -17.63 12.57
N ASP A 22 0.60 -18.52 12.93
CA ASP A 22 0.34 -19.49 13.98
C ASP A 22 0.57 -18.86 15.35
N GLU A 23 -0.09 -19.36 16.38
CA GLU A 23 0.13 -18.92 17.77
C GLU A 23 1.60 -19.07 18.22
N SER A 24 2.33 -20.01 17.61
CA SER A 24 3.76 -20.24 17.87
C SER A 24 4.67 -19.17 17.26
N THR A 25 4.20 -18.41 16.27
CA THR A 25 4.96 -17.36 15.58
C THR A 25 4.41 -15.97 15.90
N LYS A 26 4.36 -15.62 17.19
CA LYS A 26 3.91 -14.32 17.62
C LYS A 26 4.78 -13.20 17.04
N TRP A 27 4.14 -12.10 16.70
CA TRP A 27 4.86 -10.91 16.24
C TRP A 27 5.86 -10.43 17.29
N ASN A 28 7.07 -10.16 16.83
CA ASN A 28 8.14 -9.65 17.68
C ASN A 28 8.73 -8.37 17.06
N LYS A 29 8.98 -7.37 17.90
CA LYS A 29 9.64 -6.10 17.48
C LYS A 29 11.04 -6.32 16.89
N VAL A 30 11.69 -7.43 17.18
CA VAL A 30 12.97 -7.83 16.54
C VAL A 30 12.82 -7.94 15.03
N TYR A 31 11.68 -8.45 14.54
CA TYR A 31 11.38 -8.53 13.10
C TYR A 31 11.42 -7.17 12.41
N VAL A 32 10.96 -6.12 13.09
CA VAL A 32 10.99 -4.75 12.57
C VAL A 32 12.44 -4.29 12.35
N GLY A 33 13.31 -4.56 13.31
CA GLY A 33 14.74 -4.22 13.21
C GLY A 33 15.46 -4.99 12.09
N GLU A 34 15.16 -6.28 11.96
CA GLU A 34 15.73 -7.12 10.88
C GLU A 34 15.22 -6.69 9.50
N LEU A 35 13.92 -6.41 9.38
CA LEU A 35 13.32 -5.89 8.14
C LEU A 35 13.91 -4.52 7.77
N TYR A 36 14.06 -3.63 8.75
CA TYR A 36 14.69 -2.34 8.51
C TYR A 36 16.13 -2.51 8.00
N THR A 37 16.90 -3.38 8.62
CA THR A 37 18.29 -3.67 8.21
C THR A 37 18.36 -4.19 6.78
N ALA A 38 17.42 -5.05 6.38
CA ALA A 38 17.35 -5.61 5.03
C ALA A 38 16.92 -4.59 3.97
N LEU A 39 16.05 -3.62 4.34
CA LEU A 39 15.36 -2.73 3.40
C LEU A 39 15.81 -1.26 3.50
N LYS A 40 16.69 -0.89 4.44
CA LYS A 40 17.11 0.51 4.68
C LYS A 40 17.76 1.20 3.49
N LYS A 41 18.26 0.45 2.52
CA LYS A 41 18.83 1.02 1.28
C LYS A 41 17.75 1.73 0.47
N ASP A 42 16.54 1.16 0.42
CA ASP A 42 15.41 1.70 -0.34
C ASP A 42 14.49 2.56 0.53
N TYR A 43 14.48 2.30 1.84
CA TYR A 43 13.65 2.98 2.85
C TYR A 43 14.52 3.43 4.05
N PRO A 44 15.28 4.53 3.92
CA PRO A 44 16.27 4.94 4.93
C PRO A 44 15.67 5.44 6.24
N ASN A 45 14.40 5.79 6.26
CA ASN A 45 13.72 6.33 7.43
C ASN A 45 12.67 5.36 7.97
N ASN A 46 12.39 5.44 9.27
CA ASN A 46 11.31 4.66 9.89
C ASN A 46 10.61 5.45 10.99
N GLU A 47 9.35 5.12 11.22
CA GLU A 47 8.52 5.67 12.29
C GLU A 47 7.42 4.68 12.68
N ASP A 48 7.03 4.67 13.95
CA ASP A 48 5.85 3.94 14.41
C ASP A 48 4.61 4.79 14.16
N ILE A 49 3.58 4.18 13.58
CA ILE A 49 2.32 4.83 13.26
C ILE A 49 1.14 4.03 13.80
N THR A 50 -0.02 4.66 13.87
CA THR A 50 -1.30 3.98 14.09
C THR A 50 -2.15 4.12 12.85
N SER A 51 -2.41 3.01 12.19
CA SER A 51 -3.32 2.96 11.05
C SER A 51 -4.76 2.84 11.51
N VAL A 52 -5.65 3.44 10.73
CA VAL A 52 -7.09 3.47 10.99
C VAL A 52 -7.80 2.93 9.76
N GLU A 53 -8.59 1.87 9.96
CA GLU A 53 -9.44 1.30 8.91
C GLU A 53 -10.91 1.37 9.32
N GLY A 54 -11.76 1.80 8.37
CA GLY A 54 -13.21 1.69 8.50
C GLY A 54 -13.67 0.36 7.93
N GLN A 55 -14.42 -0.40 8.70
CA GLN A 55 -15.04 -1.64 8.26
C GLN A 55 -16.56 -1.50 8.31
N PHE A 56 -17.22 -1.71 7.18
CA PHE A 56 -18.68 -1.76 7.17
C PHE A 56 -19.14 -3.12 7.71
N VAL A 57 -20.00 -3.09 8.74
CA VAL A 57 -20.61 -4.28 9.33
C VAL A 57 -22.06 -4.36 8.86
N PRO A 58 -22.36 -5.18 7.83
CA PRO A 58 -23.69 -5.22 7.20
C PRO A 58 -24.83 -5.56 8.17
N GLU A 59 -24.58 -6.51 9.08
CA GLU A 59 -25.59 -6.97 10.03
C GLU A 59 -26.05 -5.86 11.01
N GLN A 60 -25.22 -4.86 11.20
CA GLN A 60 -25.50 -3.74 12.11
C GLN A 60 -25.72 -2.41 11.37
N SER A 61 -25.58 -2.41 10.02
CA SER A 61 -25.67 -1.23 9.17
C SER A 61 -24.82 -0.04 9.68
N LYS A 62 -23.64 -0.36 10.23
CA LYS A 62 -22.72 0.65 10.77
C LYS A 62 -21.30 0.45 10.29
N TYR A 63 -20.51 1.51 10.42
CA TYR A 63 -19.06 1.46 10.23
C TYR A 63 -18.38 1.32 11.60
N ASP A 64 -17.56 0.31 11.74
CA ASP A 64 -16.63 0.19 12.85
C ASP A 64 -15.26 0.73 12.42
N VAL A 65 -14.57 1.37 13.36
CA VAL A 65 -13.23 1.92 13.14
C VAL A 65 -12.25 1.06 13.94
N VAL A 66 -11.35 0.41 13.21
CA VAL A 66 -10.29 -0.40 13.81
C VAL A 66 -8.98 0.39 13.73
N LYS A 67 -8.30 0.50 14.88
CA LYS A 67 -6.96 1.09 14.98
C LYS A 67 -5.95 -0.01 15.25
N PHE A 68 -4.84 0.00 14.54
CA PHE A 68 -3.79 -0.99 14.76
C PHE A 68 -2.39 -0.36 14.56
N PRO A 69 -1.42 -0.81 15.37
CA PRO A 69 -0.06 -0.31 15.29
C PRO A 69 0.65 -0.87 14.07
N GLU A 70 1.41 -0.03 13.41
CA GLU A 70 2.29 -0.40 12.29
C GLU A 70 3.61 0.34 12.42
N THR A 71 4.64 -0.18 11.77
CA THR A 71 5.87 0.56 11.52
C THR A 71 5.93 0.93 10.05
N LYS A 72 6.20 2.18 9.76
CA LYS A 72 6.39 2.71 8.43
C LYS A 72 7.87 2.89 8.15
N PHE A 73 8.35 2.26 7.07
CA PHE A 73 9.65 2.56 6.48
C PHE A 73 9.42 3.44 5.26
N TYR A 74 10.24 4.47 5.04
CA TYR A 74 9.96 5.39 3.95
C TYR A 74 11.20 6.06 3.37
N SER A 75 11.05 6.49 2.13
CA SER A 75 11.91 7.40 1.37
C SER A 75 11.05 8.53 0.81
N GLU A 76 11.58 9.37 -0.07
CA GLU A 76 10.86 10.52 -0.61
C GLU A 76 9.51 10.16 -1.24
N ASN A 77 9.48 9.13 -2.12
CA ASN A 77 8.28 8.78 -2.89
C ASN A 77 7.73 7.38 -2.58
N ASN A 78 8.38 6.62 -1.72
CA ASN A 78 7.99 5.25 -1.42
C ASN A 78 7.85 5.04 0.07
N SER A 79 6.89 4.24 0.45
CA SER A 79 6.75 3.79 1.83
C SER A 79 6.32 2.33 1.91
N LEU A 80 6.64 1.74 3.04
CA LEU A 80 6.33 0.37 3.37
C LEU A 80 5.72 0.37 4.76
N LEU A 81 4.49 -0.09 4.88
CA LEU A 81 3.81 -0.29 6.17
C LEU A 81 3.89 -1.76 6.54
N ILE A 82 4.29 -2.05 7.76
CA ILE A 82 4.43 -3.41 8.26
C ILE A 82 3.76 -3.58 9.62
N SER A 83 3.06 -4.69 9.76
CA SER A 83 2.50 -5.17 11.03
C SER A 83 2.61 -6.70 11.09
N ASP A 84 2.03 -7.29 12.13
CA ASP A 84 1.97 -8.74 12.30
C ASP A 84 1.15 -9.47 11.22
N THR A 85 0.13 -8.81 10.67
CA THR A 85 -0.82 -9.41 9.73
C THR A 85 -0.77 -8.84 8.33
N ARG A 86 0.06 -7.79 8.09
CA ARG A 86 0.14 -7.22 6.75
C ARG A 86 1.46 -6.54 6.44
N ILE A 87 1.73 -6.48 5.15
CA ILE A 87 2.75 -5.63 4.54
C ILE A 87 2.12 -4.86 3.38
N LYS A 88 2.36 -3.55 3.31
CA LYS A 88 1.83 -2.68 2.26
C LYS A 88 2.94 -1.81 1.68
N VAL A 89 3.21 -2.00 0.40
CA VAL A 89 4.16 -1.18 -0.38
C VAL A 89 3.39 -0.07 -1.06
N ILE A 90 3.85 1.17 -0.93
CA ILE A 90 3.20 2.36 -1.47
C ILE A 90 4.22 3.14 -2.30
N CYS A 91 3.83 3.52 -3.51
CA CYS A 91 4.58 4.42 -4.37
C CYS A 91 3.70 5.64 -4.68
N ASN A 92 4.17 6.82 -4.27
CA ASN A 92 3.52 8.09 -4.61
C ASN A 92 4.02 8.61 -5.96
N ALA A 93 3.30 9.57 -6.55
CA ALA A 93 3.76 10.22 -7.76
C ALA A 93 5.12 10.92 -7.57
N PRO A 94 6.00 10.90 -8.60
CA PRO A 94 5.82 10.34 -9.93
C PRO A 94 5.95 8.80 -9.94
N TYR A 95 5.01 8.12 -10.56
CA TYR A 95 5.01 6.66 -10.66
C TYR A 95 5.97 6.16 -11.74
N SER A 96 6.93 5.34 -11.32
CA SER A 96 8.00 4.84 -12.20
C SER A 96 7.57 3.71 -13.15
N GLY A 97 6.33 3.27 -13.08
CA GLY A 97 5.80 2.16 -13.88
C GLY A 97 5.78 0.84 -13.11
N TRP A 98 4.99 -0.11 -13.64
CA TRP A 98 4.77 -1.41 -13.00
C TRP A 98 6.05 -2.21 -12.79
N GLN A 99 6.97 -2.21 -13.75
CA GLN A 99 8.19 -3.01 -13.64
C GLN A 99 8.98 -2.63 -12.38
N ILE A 100 9.26 -1.34 -12.19
CA ILE A 100 10.02 -0.86 -11.02
C ILE A 100 9.22 -1.03 -9.72
N PHE A 101 7.93 -0.73 -9.75
CA PHE A 101 7.07 -0.90 -8.58
C PHE A 101 6.93 -2.38 -8.20
N GLY A 102 6.73 -3.27 -9.19
CA GLY A 102 6.64 -4.72 -8.98
C GLY A 102 7.91 -5.33 -8.39
N GLU A 103 9.09 -4.85 -8.80
CA GLU A 103 10.37 -5.27 -8.20
C GLU A 103 10.45 -4.91 -6.72
N LYS A 104 10.03 -3.68 -6.35
CA LYS A 104 9.97 -3.24 -4.94
C LYS A 104 8.97 -4.05 -4.12
N VAL A 105 7.80 -4.33 -4.67
CA VAL A 105 6.78 -5.19 -4.05
C VAL A 105 7.34 -6.59 -3.80
N ASN A 106 7.93 -7.20 -4.81
CA ASN A 106 8.52 -8.54 -4.70
C ASN A 106 9.65 -8.61 -3.67
N GLN A 107 10.53 -7.61 -3.66
CA GLN A 107 11.61 -7.52 -2.68
C GLN A 107 11.06 -7.42 -1.26
N ALA A 108 10.13 -6.50 -1.01
CA ALA A 108 9.55 -6.28 0.31
C ALA A 108 8.81 -7.51 0.84
N ILE A 109 7.99 -8.17 0.00
CA ILE A 109 7.26 -9.38 0.36
C ILE A 109 8.24 -10.52 0.67
N ARG A 110 9.27 -10.70 -0.15
CA ARG A 110 10.27 -11.75 0.04
C ARG A 110 11.02 -11.61 1.36
N GLU A 111 11.49 -10.39 1.68
CA GLU A 111 12.17 -10.15 2.96
C GLU A 111 11.21 -10.30 4.15
N TYR A 112 9.97 -9.84 4.01
CA TYR A 112 8.95 -10.02 5.04
C TYR A 112 8.69 -11.51 5.31
N GLN A 113 8.48 -12.32 4.28
CA GLN A 113 8.25 -13.76 4.42
C GLN A 113 9.46 -14.48 5.03
N LYS A 114 10.66 -14.16 4.58
CA LYS A 114 11.91 -14.76 5.05
C LYS A 114 12.14 -14.51 6.54
N ILE A 115 11.92 -13.27 7.00
CA ILE A 115 12.20 -12.83 8.36
C ILE A 115 11.06 -13.21 9.29
N THR A 116 9.83 -12.94 8.91
CA THR A 116 8.68 -13.07 9.81
C THR A 116 7.99 -14.43 9.75
N LYS A 117 8.27 -15.23 8.72
CA LYS A 117 7.76 -16.60 8.50
C LYS A 117 6.25 -16.73 8.75
N PRO A 118 5.40 -15.99 8.03
CA PRO A 118 3.95 -16.12 8.17
C PRO A 118 3.50 -17.53 7.78
N LYS A 119 2.35 -17.96 8.29
CA LYS A 119 1.77 -19.27 7.97
C LYS A 119 1.30 -19.33 6.52
N ALA A 120 0.57 -18.30 6.09
CA ALA A 120 0.03 -18.21 4.75
C ALA A 120 -0.16 -16.75 4.32
N ILE A 121 -0.20 -16.54 3.01
CA ILE A 121 -0.75 -15.32 2.40
C ILE A 121 -2.25 -15.55 2.27
N GLU A 122 -3.06 -14.65 2.81
CA GLU A 122 -4.52 -14.72 2.78
C GLU A 122 -5.11 -13.90 1.64
N ASP A 123 -4.53 -12.73 1.39
CA ASP A 123 -5.04 -11.80 0.39
C ASP A 123 -3.93 -10.93 -0.18
N ILE A 124 -4.10 -10.54 -1.45
CA ILE A 124 -3.24 -9.57 -2.15
C ILE A 124 -4.12 -8.56 -2.85
N ALA A 125 -3.99 -7.29 -2.48
CA ALA A 125 -4.71 -6.19 -3.10
C ALA A 125 -3.73 -5.23 -3.81
N LEU A 126 -4.00 -4.94 -5.09
CA LEU A 126 -3.30 -3.92 -5.86
C LEU A 126 -4.24 -2.74 -6.08
N ILE A 127 -3.86 -1.56 -5.60
CA ILE A 127 -4.70 -0.38 -5.57
C ILE A 127 -3.99 0.77 -6.29
N TYR A 128 -4.68 1.36 -7.27
CA TYR A 128 -4.25 2.56 -7.98
C TYR A 128 -5.21 3.71 -7.66
N THR A 129 -4.68 4.80 -7.14
CA THR A 129 -5.45 6.01 -6.87
C THR A 129 -5.15 7.05 -7.94
N ASN A 130 -6.18 7.45 -8.69
CA ASN A 130 -6.09 8.47 -9.71
C ASN A 130 -6.77 9.75 -9.23
N LYS A 131 -6.18 10.90 -9.56
CA LYS A 131 -6.77 12.21 -9.35
C LYS A 131 -7.07 12.84 -10.70
N ILE A 132 -8.35 13.02 -11.01
CA ILE A 132 -8.82 13.66 -12.22
C ILE A 132 -9.41 15.01 -11.82
N SER A 133 -8.83 16.10 -12.31
CA SER A 133 -9.33 17.46 -12.07
C SER A 133 -10.02 17.94 -13.34
N ILE A 134 -11.32 18.25 -13.22
CA ILE A 134 -12.16 18.75 -14.31
C ILE A 134 -12.46 20.22 -14.03
N SER A 135 -11.99 21.11 -14.90
CA SER A 135 -12.32 22.52 -14.84
C SER A 135 -13.62 22.76 -15.62
N ALA A 136 -14.72 23.04 -14.93
CA ALA A 136 -15.96 23.48 -15.58
C ALA A 136 -15.82 24.95 -15.95
N THR A 137 -15.46 25.24 -17.19
CA THR A 137 -15.35 26.64 -17.72
C THR A 137 -16.67 27.21 -18.19
N GLU A 138 -17.72 26.41 -18.31
CA GLU A 138 -19.08 26.86 -18.67
C GLU A 138 -20.10 25.93 -17.99
N LYS A 139 -21.38 26.38 -17.87
CA LYS A 139 -22.53 25.65 -17.31
C LYS A 139 -22.89 24.36 -18.10
N LYS A 140 -21.92 23.56 -18.46
CA LYS A 140 -22.14 22.28 -19.14
C LYS A 140 -22.31 21.19 -18.09
N VAL A 141 -23.42 20.49 -18.16
CA VAL A 141 -23.62 19.30 -17.34
C VAL A 141 -22.56 18.28 -17.78
N LEU A 142 -21.65 17.96 -16.87
CA LEU A 142 -20.60 16.96 -17.12
C LEU A 142 -21.23 15.57 -16.97
N HIS A 143 -21.22 14.79 -18.03
CA HIS A 143 -21.64 13.40 -17.99
C HIS A 143 -20.39 12.51 -17.81
N GLU A 144 -20.51 11.52 -16.93
CA GLU A 144 -19.45 10.54 -16.67
C GLU A 144 -18.90 9.90 -17.95
N LYS A 145 -19.80 9.69 -18.94
CA LYS A 145 -19.47 9.14 -20.28
C LYS A 145 -18.47 9.96 -21.10
N ASP A 146 -18.32 11.24 -20.79
CA ASP A 146 -17.42 12.16 -21.52
C ASP A 146 -15.95 11.97 -21.10
N TYR A 147 -15.70 11.23 -20.01
CA TYR A 147 -14.37 11.10 -19.39
C TYR A 147 -13.89 9.66 -19.22
N PHE A 148 -14.79 8.69 -19.29
CA PHE A 148 -14.47 7.27 -19.12
C PHE A 148 -14.99 6.47 -20.34
N ASN A 149 -14.11 6.23 -21.27
CA ASN A 149 -14.31 5.29 -22.40
C ASN A 149 -13.52 4.01 -22.15
#